data_d120b128449edfcb06482ea431f2f517
#
_entry.id   d120b128449edfcb06482ea431f2f517
#
_cell.length_a   1.000
_cell.length_b   1.000
_cell.length_c   1.000
_cell.angle_alpha   90.00
_cell.angle_beta   90.00
_cell.angle_gamma   90.00
#
_symmetry.space_group_name_H-M   'P 1'
#
loop_
_entity.id
_entity.type
_entity.pdbx_description
1 polymer ?
#
loop_
_entity_poly.entity_id
_entity_poly.type
_entity_poly.pdbx_seq_one_letter_code
_entity_poly.pdbx_strand_id
1 'polypeptide(L)'
;MAINDKSIFVGDAVRLSGKTRHGKNRIRENGDMWEVITIDGKDSTILSTKICVVPMMEGRRENWRWLDLPEDEHMEIEIIDNEVVL
;
A
#
# COMPACT_ATOMS: atom_id res chain seq x y z
N MET A 1 -7.95 -9.78 -6.71
CA MET A 1 -7.83 -8.73 -7.70
C MET A 1 -6.38 -8.48 -8.05
N ALA A 2 -6.07 -8.60 -9.29
CA ALA A 2 -4.69 -8.44 -9.70
C ALA A 2 -4.31 -6.97 -9.79
N ILE A 3 -3.07 -6.68 -9.42
CA ILE A 3 -2.54 -5.33 -9.53
C ILE A 3 -1.38 -5.30 -10.52
N ASN A 4 -1.24 -6.36 -11.29
CA ASN A 4 -0.01 -6.59 -12.03
C ASN A 4 0.17 -5.70 -13.25
N ASP A 5 -0.87 -5.05 -13.71
CA ASP A 5 -0.75 -4.20 -14.87
C ASP A 5 -0.77 -2.73 -14.53
N LYS A 6 -0.68 -2.42 -13.26
CA LYS A 6 -0.77 -1.04 -12.83
C LYS A 6 0.60 -0.53 -12.45
N SER A 7 0.82 0.74 -12.72
CA SER A 7 1.95 1.46 -12.18
C SER A 7 1.55 2.05 -10.85
N ILE A 8 2.54 2.28 -10.00
CA ILE A 8 2.28 2.87 -8.71
C ILE A 8 3.21 4.07 -8.54
N PHE A 9 2.68 5.12 -7.93
CA PHE A 9 3.41 6.38 -7.82
C PHE A 9 3.31 6.89 -6.39
N VAL A 10 4.30 7.65 -5.99
CA VAL A 10 4.26 8.35 -4.71
C VAL A 10 3.01 9.23 -4.69
N GLY A 11 2.28 9.15 -3.60
CA GLY A 11 1.02 9.89 -3.46
C GLY A 11 -0.20 9.04 -3.71
N ASP A 12 -0.04 7.87 -4.28
CA ASP A 12 -1.17 6.99 -4.54
C ASP A 12 -1.73 6.46 -3.23
N ALA A 13 -3.03 6.27 -3.21
CA ALA A 13 -3.69 5.62 -2.09
C ALA A 13 -3.78 4.12 -2.37
N VAL A 14 -3.57 3.34 -1.33
CA VAL A 14 -3.74 1.90 -1.41
C VAL A 14 -4.61 1.46 -0.26
N ARG A 15 -5.39 0.42 -0.51
CA ARG A 15 -6.16 -0.22 0.55
C ARG A 15 -5.47 -1.52 0.91
N LEU A 16 -5.26 -1.72 2.19
CA LEU A 16 -4.60 -2.93 2.68
C LEU A 16 -5.59 -3.79 3.44
N SER A 17 -5.45 -5.08 3.27
CA SER A 17 -6.20 -6.07 4.03
C SER A 17 -5.19 -7.01 4.65
N GLY A 18 -5.47 -7.46 5.85
CA GLY A 18 -4.53 -8.36 6.53
C GLY A 18 -4.68 -9.78 6.05
N LYS A 19 -3.57 -10.42 5.73
CA LYS A 19 -3.54 -11.82 5.33
C LYS A 19 -3.23 -12.72 6.53
N THR A 20 -2.46 -12.21 7.48
CA THR A 20 -2.06 -12.93 8.67
C THR A 20 -2.62 -12.22 9.88
N ARG A 21 -2.49 -12.87 11.04
CA ARG A 21 -2.91 -12.22 12.28
C ARG A 21 -2.17 -10.90 12.47
N HIS A 22 -0.88 -10.90 12.17
CA HIS A 22 -0.07 -9.69 12.29
C HIS A 22 -0.61 -8.59 11.39
N GLY A 23 -0.89 -8.93 10.13
CA GLY A 23 -1.44 -7.96 9.21
C GLY A 23 -2.79 -7.44 9.64
N LYS A 24 -3.65 -8.34 10.12
CA LYS A 24 -4.98 -7.93 10.54
C LYS A 24 -4.92 -6.99 11.74
N ASN A 25 -3.97 -7.22 12.65
CA ASN A 25 -3.82 -6.33 13.79
C ASN A 25 -3.37 -4.94 13.34
N ARG A 26 -2.49 -4.87 12.36
CA ARG A 26 -2.03 -3.59 11.85
C ARG A 26 -3.18 -2.80 11.23
N ILE A 27 -4.03 -3.49 10.48
CA ILE A 27 -5.17 -2.82 9.86
C ILE A 27 -6.14 -2.34 10.92
N ARG A 28 -6.36 -3.14 11.95
CA ARG A 28 -7.26 -2.74 13.02
C ARG A 28 -6.77 -1.48 13.71
N GLU A 29 -5.46 -1.35 13.89
CA GLU A 29 -4.90 -0.21 14.61
C GLU A 29 -4.78 1.03 13.76
N ASN A 30 -4.56 0.86 12.45
CA ASN A 30 -4.19 1.99 11.59
C ASN A 30 -5.18 2.26 10.48
N GLY A 31 -6.22 1.43 10.37
CA GLY A 31 -7.15 1.57 9.27
C GLY A 31 -6.64 0.88 8.02
N ASP A 32 -7.46 0.88 6.98
CA ASP A 32 -7.13 0.14 5.76
C ASP A 32 -6.65 1.05 4.63
N MET A 33 -6.74 2.35 4.77
CA MET A 33 -6.30 3.26 3.72
C MET A 33 -4.93 3.81 4.05
N TRP A 34 -4.03 3.70 3.09
CA TRP A 34 -2.63 4.07 3.28
C TRP A 34 -2.15 4.85 2.07
N GLU A 35 -1.13 5.64 2.26
CA GLU A 35 -0.57 6.47 1.21
C GLU A 35 0.86 6.04 0.91
N VAL A 36 1.20 5.94 -0.37
CA VAL A 36 2.56 5.61 -0.79
C VAL A 36 3.42 6.85 -0.67
N ILE A 37 4.50 6.76 0.11
CA ILE A 37 5.41 7.90 0.28
C ILE A 37 6.76 7.67 -0.37
N THR A 38 7.13 6.42 -0.63
CA THR A 38 8.43 6.12 -1.21
C THR A 38 8.31 4.82 -2.00
N ILE A 39 9.01 4.76 -3.10
CA ILE A 39 9.03 3.57 -3.93
C ILE A 39 10.49 3.18 -4.12
N ASP A 40 10.80 1.92 -3.85
CA ASP A 40 12.13 1.38 -4.04
C ASP A 40 12.07 0.37 -5.17
N GLY A 41 12.50 0.79 -6.34
CA GLY A 41 12.48 -0.04 -7.53
C GLY A 41 12.99 0.78 -8.68
N LYS A 42 13.26 0.11 -9.78
CA LYS A 42 13.87 0.80 -10.91
C LYS A 42 12.90 1.67 -11.67
N ASP A 43 11.66 1.29 -11.65
CA ASP A 43 10.64 2.08 -12.31
C ASP A 43 9.37 1.92 -11.53
N SER A 44 8.30 2.51 -12.02
CA SER A 44 7.06 2.57 -11.28
C SER A 44 6.17 1.35 -11.49
N THR A 45 6.70 0.31 -12.08
CA THR A 45 5.92 -0.90 -12.24
C THR A 45 5.90 -1.66 -10.93
N ILE A 46 4.92 -2.52 -10.78
CA ILE A 46 4.75 -3.24 -9.52
C ILE A 46 5.47 -4.57 -9.48
N LEU A 47 6.26 -4.87 -10.51
CA LEU A 47 7.02 -6.11 -10.52
C LEU A 47 8.25 -5.95 -9.65
N SER A 48 8.35 -6.75 -8.60
CA SER A 48 9.51 -6.78 -7.73
C SER A 48 9.85 -5.41 -7.14
N THR A 49 8.82 -4.72 -6.68
CA THR A 49 8.95 -3.37 -6.15
C THR A 49 8.61 -3.37 -4.68
N LYS A 50 9.26 -2.51 -3.93
CA LYS A 50 8.89 -2.27 -2.54
C LYS A 50 8.36 -0.85 -2.42
N ILE A 51 7.33 -0.70 -1.62
CA ILE A 51 6.79 0.63 -1.36
C ILE A 51 6.73 0.87 0.14
N CYS A 52 6.97 2.11 0.51
CA CYS A 52 6.78 2.54 1.89
C CYS A 52 5.46 3.27 1.94
N VAL A 53 4.62 2.89 2.88
CA VAL A 53 3.29 3.45 3.01
C VAL A 53 3.08 3.94 4.43
N VAL A 54 2.23 4.93 4.57
CA VAL A 54 1.84 5.46 5.87
C VAL A 54 0.33 5.42 5.97
N PRO A 55 -0.21 5.18 7.17
CA PRO A 55 -1.65 5.22 7.36
C PRO A 55 -2.19 6.60 7.04
N MET A 56 -3.34 6.63 6.41
CA MET A 56 -4.00 7.89 6.16
C MET A 56 -4.81 8.36 7.37
N MET A 57 -4.98 7.49 8.34
CA MET A 57 -5.66 7.83 9.57
C MET A 57 -4.87 8.88 10.32
N GLU A 58 -5.56 9.91 10.76
CA GLU A 58 -4.91 11.00 11.47
C GLU A 58 -4.25 10.52 12.74
N GLY A 59 -3.03 10.97 12.99
CA GLY A 59 -2.29 10.59 14.18
C GLY A 59 -1.54 9.29 14.06
N ARG A 60 -1.56 8.66 12.88
CA ARG A 60 -0.91 7.37 12.72
C ARG A 60 0.21 7.38 11.68
N ARG A 61 0.59 8.54 11.17
CA ARG A 61 1.55 8.57 10.06
C ARG A 61 2.92 8.08 10.46
N GLU A 62 3.25 8.05 11.72
CA GLU A 62 4.54 7.51 12.15
C GLU A 62 4.59 5.99 12.08
N ASN A 63 3.47 5.34 11.81
CA ASN A 63 3.42 3.88 11.74
C ASN A 63 3.60 3.40 10.30
N TRP A 64 4.55 4.00 9.60
CA TRP A 64 4.85 3.62 8.24
C TRP A 64 5.40 2.20 8.19
N ARG A 65 5.31 1.60 7.00
CA ARG A 65 5.91 0.28 6.81
C ARG A 65 6.22 0.05 5.34
N TRP A 66 7.12 -0.87 5.10
CA TRP A 66 7.46 -1.30 3.75
C TRP A 66 6.60 -2.50 3.37
N LEU A 67 6.18 -2.52 2.12
CA LEU A 67 5.41 -3.62 1.57
C LEU A 67 6.10 -4.12 0.31
N ASP A 68 6.01 -5.42 0.10
CA ASP A 68 6.53 -6.03 -1.12
C ASP A 68 5.42 -6.10 -2.15
N LEU A 69 5.75 -5.78 -3.38
CA LEU A 69 4.81 -5.87 -4.48
C LEU A 69 5.35 -6.85 -5.50
N PRO A 70 4.49 -7.55 -6.16
CA PRO A 70 3.02 -7.46 -6.13
C PRO A 70 2.38 -8.17 -4.96
N GLU A 71 3.16 -8.90 -4.18
CA GLU A 71 2.57 -9.72 -3.13
C GLU A 71 3.37 -9.58 -1.85
N ASP A 72 2.72 -9.14 -0.79
CA ASP A 72 3.34 -8.99 0.51
C ASP A 72 2.94 -10.15 1.40
N GLU A 73 3.81 -10.49 2.35
CA GLU A 73 3.59 -11.64 3.22
C GLU A 73 2.39 -11.45 4.14
N HIS A 74 2.19 -10.25 4.63
CA HIS A 74 1.19 -9.99 5.67
C HIS A 74 -0.03 -9.23 5.16
N MET A 75 0.05 -8.64 4.00
CA MET A 75 -0.98 -7.73 3.53
C MET A 75 -1.39 -8.05 2.11
N GLU A 76 -2.67 -7.92 1.85
CA GLU A 76 -3.18 -7.85 0.49
C GLU A 76 -3.32 -6.39 0.13
N ILE A 77 -2.89 -6.04 -1.08
CA ILE A 77 -2.77 -4.65 -1.47
C ILE A 77 -3.67 -4.39 -2.67
N GLU A 78 -4.50 -3.39 -2.54
CA GLU A 78 -5.33 -2.93 -3.65
C GLU A 78 -4.99 -1.49 -3.94
N ILE A 79 -4.53 -1.23 -5.17
CA ILE A 79 -4.21 0.14 -5.58
C ILE A 79 -5.51 0.83 -5.92
N ILE A 80 -5.79 1.91 -5.21
CA ILE A 80 -6.99 2.69 -5.44
C ILE A 80 -6.72 3.60 -6.61
N ASP A 81 -7.62 3.56 -7.57
CA ASP A 81 -7.49 4.42 -8.73
C ASP A 81 -7.86 5.82 -8.32
N ASN A 82 -6.85 6.69 -8.28
CA ASN A 82 -7.05 8.07 -7.88
C ASN A 82 -7.42 8.96 -9.03
N GLU A 83 -7.65 8.38 -10.15
CA GLU A 83 -8.02 9.17 -11.29
C GLU A 83 -9.30 9.91 -11.01
N VAL A 84 -9.24 11.21 -11.09
CA VAL A 84 -10.39 12.04 -10.83
C VAL A 84 -11.16 12.19 -12.11
N VAL A 85 -12.38 11.75 -12.07
CA VAL A 85 -13.27 11.90 -13.21
C VAL A 85 -14.07 13.17 -13.00
N LEU A 86 -13.82 14.09 -13.85
CA LEU A 86 -14.49 15.39 -13.74
C LEU A 86 -15.56 15.55 -14.78
#